data_eb59de5b6451a0836d96db6835a60567
#
_entry.id   eb59de5b6451a0836d96db6835a60567
#
_cell.length_a   1.000
_cell.length_b   1.000
_cell.length_c   1.000
_cell.angle_alpha   90.00
_cell.angle_beta   90.00
_cell.angle_gamma   90.00
#
_symmetry.space_group_name_H-M   'P 1'
#
loop_
_entity.id
_entity.type
_entity.pdbx_description
1 polymer ?
#
loop_
_entity_poly.entity_id
_entity_poly.type
_entity_poly.pdbx_seq_one_letter_code
_entity_poly.pdbx_strand_id
1 'polypeptide(L)'
;AVIAVALAALIWTQHREHTDELRHRAEVMQAAAEWTNVLINMNADTVETDLVKLHEGTVGQLNADFDAAMRPYRELVKTLNARTRGQVDAVAVEQTYRPPPGQQRPPAEPAPELFGARTDTVLVVATSISENAGTDKPRTVRWTLRLGVSDIDGKFLISRLEPIR
;
A
#
# COMPACT_ATOMS: atom_id res chain seq x y z
N ALA A 1 26.08 14.56 38.66
CA ALA A 1 24.93 13.64 38.73
C ALA A 1 23.78 14.12 37.82
N VAL A 2 23.38 15.39 37.85
CA VAL A 2 22.23 15.94 37.07
C VAL A 2 22.47 15.86 35.54
N ILE A 3 23.68 16.13 35.07
CA ILE A 3 24.05 16.08 33.63
C ILE A 3 23.96 14.65 33.09
N ALA A 4 24.37 13.65 33.87
CA ALA A 4 24.30 12.24 33.44
C ALA A 4 22.84 11.74 33.30
N VAL A 5 21.94 12.17 34.16
CA VAL A 5 20.51 11.85 34.08
C VAL A 5 19.86 12.54 32.88
N ALA A 6 20.22 13.79 32.60
CA ALA A 6 19.72 14.52 31.44
C ALA A 6 20.18 13.89 30.11
N LEU A 7 21.45 13.47 30.02
CA LEU A 7 21.97 12.75 28.84
C LEU A 7 21.31 11.38 28.64
N ALA A 8 21.11 10.62 29.72
CA ALA A 8 20.42 9.34 29.66
C ALA A 8 18.96 9.49 29.18
N ALA A 9 18.25 10.51 29.66
CA ALA A 9 16.90 10.83 29.22
C ALA A 9 16.84 11.22 27.74
N LEU A 10 17.79 12.03 27.26
CA LEU A 10 17.88 12.40 25.84
C LEU A 10 18.18 11.21 24.93
N ILE A 11 19.09 10.32 25.33
CA ILE A 11 19.40 9.11 24.57
C ILE A 11 18.17 8.18 24.54
N TRP A 12 17.44 8.08 25.64
CA TRP A 12 16.26 7.22 25.72
C TRP A 12 15.10 7.73 24.87
N THR A 13 14.84 9.04 24.82
CA THR A 13 13.83 9.64 23.95
C THR A 13 14.17 9.46 22.48
N GLN A 14 15.41 9.72 22.07
CA GLN A 14 15.87 9.51 20.69
C GLN A 14 15.78 8.03 20.26
N HIS A 15 16.09 7.11 21.17
CA HIS A 15 15.99 5.67 20.87
C HIS A 15 14.54 5.23 20.67
N ARG A 16 13.61 5.75 21.48
CA ARG A 16 12.18 5.47 21.31
C ARG A 16 11.64 6.00 19.98
N GLU A 17 11.91 7.25 19.65
CA GLU A 17 11.46 7.85 18.39
C GLU A 17 11.96 7.05 17.16
N HIS A 18 13.21 6.58 17.21
CA HIS A 18 13.76 5.76 16.13
C HIS A 18 13.08 4.39 16.03
N THR A 19 12.80 3.76 17.14
CA THR A 19 12.13 2.45 17.18
C THR A 19 10.68 2.55 16.70
N ASP A 20 9.97 3.60 17.07
CA ASP A 20 8.59 3.84 16.65
C ASP A 20 8.49 4.12 15.15
N GLU A 21 9.46 4.86 14.59
CA GLU A 21 9.52 5.09 13.14
C GLU A 21 9.81 3.80 12.35
N LEU A 22 10.70 2.94 12.84
CA LEU A 22 10.97 1.65 12.19
C LEU A 22 9.74 0.73 12.24
N ARG A 23 9.03 0.70 13.36
CA ARG A 23 7.78 -0.04 13.48
C ARG A 23 6.73 0.47 12.52
N HIS A 24 6.51 1.79 12.50
CA HIS A 24 5.57 2.42 11.57
C HIS A 24 5.86 2.05 10.11
N ARG A 25 7.12 2.13 9.68
CA ARG A 25 7.52 1.73 8.33
C ARG A 25 7.25 0.26 8.03
N ALA A 26 7.50 -0.61 8.99
CA ALA A 26 7.21 -2.05 8.84
C ALA A 26 5.71 -2.30 8.67
N GLU A 27 4.86 -1.64 9.48
CA GLU A 27 3.40 -1.76 9.41
C GLU A 27 2.84 -1.19 8.10
N VAL A 28 3.36 -0.06 7.62
CA VAL A 28 3.02 0.54 6.33
C VAL A 28 3.38 -0.40 5.16
N MET A 29 4.58 -0.99 5.17
CA MET A 29 5.00 -1.95 4.15
C MET A 29 4.17 -3.24 4.19
N GLN A 30 3.84 -3.73 5.39
CA GLN A 30 3.00 -4.90 5.57
C GLN A 30 1.61 -4.68 5.00
N ALA A 31 0.95 -3.56 5.33
CA ALA A 31 -0.37 -3.22 4.81
C ALA A 31 -0.38 -3.15 3.28
N ALA A 32 0.63 -2.52 2.67
CA ALA A 32 0.79 -2.45 1.22
C ALA A 32 0.98 -3.84 0.60
N ALA A 33 1.80 -4.70 1.21
CA ALA A 33 2.06 -6.05 0.74
C ALA A 33 0.80 -6.93 0.83
N GLU A 34 0.09 -6.89 1.94
CA GLU A 34 -1.14 -7.67 2.18
C GLU A 34 -2.24 -7.27 1.20
N TRP A 35 -2.48 -5.98 1.02
CA TRP A 35 -3.46 -5.48 0.07
C TRP A 35 -3.11 -5.89 -1.37
N THR A 36 -1.85 -5.72 -1.77
CA THR A 36 -1.38 -6.13 -3.10
C THR A 36 -1.49 -7.64 -3.29
N ASN A 37 -1.19 -8.44 -2.24
CA ASN A 37 -1.30 -9.89 -2.32
C ASN A 37 -2.73 -10.35 -2.61
N VAL A 38 -3.75 -9.71 -2.03
CA VAL A 38 -5.15 -9.98 -2.37
C VAL A 38 -5.43 -9.64 -3.83
N LEU A 39 -4.97 -8.47 -4.29
CA LEU A 39 -5.19 -7.99 -5.66
C LEU A 39 -4.63 -8.95 -6.72
N ILE A 40 -3.39 -9.43 -6.54
CA ILE A 40 -2.67 -10.25 -7.54
C ILE A 40 -3.01 -11.74 -7.47
N ASN A 41 -3.76 -12.18 -6.45
CA ASN A 41 -4.20 -13.57 -6.29
C ASN A 41 -5.70 -13.76 -6.53
N MET A 42 -6.39 -12.73 -6.99
CA MET A 42 -7.83 -12.78 -7.24
C MET A 42 -8.18 -13.77 -8.35
N ASN A 43 -9.14 -14.65 -8.09
CA ASN A 43 -9.60 -15.70 -9.00
C ASN A 43 -11.10 -15.59 -9.23
N ALA A 44 -11.61 -16.28 -10.25
CA ALA A 44 -13.04 -16.33 -10.56
C ALA A 44 -13.91 -16.79 -9.36
N ASP A 45 -13.39 -17.71 -8.55
CA ASP A 45 -14.09 -18.26 -7.38
C ASP A 45 -14.03 -17.34 -6.15
N THR A 46 -13.00 -16.49 -6.03
CA THR A 46 -12.74 -15.65 -4.85
C THR A 46 -13.03 -14.17 -5.09
N VAL A 47 -13.27 -13.76 -6.34
CA VAL A 47 -13.36 -12.35 -6.75
C VAL A 47 -14.33 -11.52 -5.88
N GLU A 48 -15.47 -12.06 -5.50
CA GLU A 48 -16.44 -11.32 -4.68
C GLU A 48 -15.89 -11.04 -3.26
N THR A 49 -15.33 -12.07 -2.63
CA THR A 49 -14.75 -11.94 -1.29
C THR A 49 -13.51 -11.07 -1.30
N ASP A 50 -12.67 -11.21 -2.33
CA ASP A 50 -11.42 -10.46 -2.45
C ASP A 50 -11.67 -8.97 -2.76
N LEU A 51 -12.71 -8.66 -3.55
CA LEU A 51 -13.14 -7.27 -3.77
C LEU A 51 -13.64 -6.60 -2.49
N VAL A 52 -14.37 -7.34 -1.64
CA VAL A 52 -14.79 -6.81 -0.32
C VAL A 52 -13.57 -6.51 0.55
N LYS A 53 -12.60 -7.43 0.63
CA LYS A 53 -11.36 -7.20 1.41
C LYS A 53 -10.56 -6.02 0.88
N LEU A 54 -10.42 -5.89 -0.44
CA LEU A 54 -9.74 -4.76 -1.06
C LEU A 54 -10.44 -3.45 -0.74
N HIS A 55 -11.78 -3.41 -0.84
CA HIS A 55 -12.58 -2.23 -0.53
C HIS A 55 -12.47 -1.82 0.95
N GLU A 56 -12.56 -2.79 1.87
CA GLU A 56 -12.36 -2.55 3.32
C GLU A 56 -10.94 -2.06 3.64
N GLY A 57 -9.96 -2.43 2.81
CA GLY A 57 -8.57 -1.98 2.90
C GLY A 57 -8.29 -0.64 2.24
N THR A 58 -9.30 0.06 1.71
CA THR A 58 -9.13 1.37 1.03
C THR A 58 -9.80 2.51 1.80
N VAL A 59 -9.37 3.74 1.52
CA VAL A 59 -9.87 4.97 2.13
C VAL A 59 -9.80 6.15 1.16
N GLY A 60 -10.60 7.20 1.43
CA GLY A 60 -10.59 8.43 0.66
C GLY A 60 -11.17 8.25 -0.75
N GLN A 61 -10.60 8.96 -1.72
CA GLN A 61 -11.08 8.94 -3.10
C GLN A 61 -10.99 7.54 -3.72
N LEU A 62 -9.92 6.79 -3.43
CA LEU A 62 -9.78 5.41 -3.91
C LEU A 62 -10.94 4.52 -3.45
N ASN A 63 -11.37 4.65 -2.19
CA ASN A 63 -12.51 3.91 -1.66
C ASN A 63 -13.82 4.32 -2.34
N ALA A 64 -14.05 5.63 -2.55
CA ALA A 64 -15.24 6.14 -3.20
C ALA A 64 -15.39 5.65 -4.67
N ASP A 65 -14.27 5.54 -5.38
CA ASP A 65 -14.25 5.14 -6.79
C ASP A 65 -14.07 3.63 -6.98
N PHE A 66 -13.84 2.89 -5.89
CA PHE A 66 -13.46 1.47 -5.94
C PHE A 66 -14.47 0.61 -6.68
N ASP A 67 -15.75 0.73 -6.36
CA ASP A 67 -16.79 -0.09 -6.98
C ASP A 67 -16.91 0.15 -8.49
N ALA A 68 -16.77 1.41 -8.91
CA ALA A 68 -16.81 1.77 -10.33
C ALA A 68 -15.57 1.24 -11.07
N ALA A 69 -14.39 1.34 -10.45
CA ALA A 69 -13.13 0.87 -11.02
C ALA A 69 -13.05 -0.67 -11.09
N MET A 70 -13.58 -1.36 -10.09
CA MET A 70 -13.46 -2.82 -9.98
C MET A 70 -14.58 -3.61 -10.66
N ARG A 71 -15.72 -2.98 -10.96
CA ARG A 71 -16.85 -3.64 -11.63
C ARG A 71 -16.47 -4.30 -12.96
N PRO A 72 -15.84 -3.59 -13.92
CA PRO A 72 -15.43 -4.21 -15.18
C PRO A 72 -14.39 -5.32 -14.99
N TYR A 73 -13.52 -5.18 -14.00
CA TYR A 73 -12.53 -6.21 -13.68
C TYR A 73 -13.18 -7.50 -13.16
N ARG A 74 -14.19 -7.39 -12.29
CA ARG A 74 -14.98 -8.52 -11.79
C ARG A 74 -15.59 -9.34 -12.92
N GLU A 75 -16.27 -8.66 -13.84
CA GLU A 75 -16.90 -9.31 -15.00
C GLU A 75 -15.86 -10.02 -15.89
N LEU A 76 -14.72 -9.38 -16.10
CA LEU A 76 -13.64 -9.96 -16.88
C LEU A 76 -13.08 -11.24 -16.23
N VAL A 77 -12.79 -11.19 -14.91
CA VAL A 77 -12.27 -12.34 -14.15
C VAL A 77 -13.22 -13.52 -14.21
N LYS A 78 -14.53 -13.29 -14.06
CA LYS A 78 -15.57 -14.32 -14.14
C LYS A 78 -15.71 -14.88 -15.56
N THR A 79 -15.79 -14.01 -16.55
CA THR A 79 -15.97 -14.41 -17.95
C THR A 79 -14.81 -15.26 -18.46
N LEU A 80 -13.58 -14.90 -18.08
CA LEU A 80 -12.38 -15.64 -18.46
C LEU A 80 -12.12 -16.87 -17.59
N ASN A 81 -12.92 -17.09 -16.52
CA ASN A 81 -12.66 -18.09 -15.49
C ASN A 81 -11.18 -18.05 -15.05
N ALA A 82 -10.71 -16.83 -14.80
CA ALA A 82 -9.30 -16.58 -14.53
C ALA A 82 -8.84 -17.21 -13.23
N ARG A 83 -7.69 -17.86 -13.29
CA ARG A 83 -6.97 -18.39 -12.12
C ARG A 83 -5.62 -17.71 -12.06
N THR A 84 -5.44 -16.87 -11.05
CA THR A 84 -4.21 -16.10 -10.88
C THR A 84 -3.50 -16.52 -9.61
N ARG A 85 -2.18 -16.67 -9.70
CA ARG A 85 -1.28 -16.89 -8.56
C ARG A 85 -0.18 -15.86 -8.64
N GLY A 86 -0.05 -15.06 -7.58
CA GLY A 86 0.93 -14.01 -7.51
C GLY A 86 1.73 -14.05 -6.22
N GLN A 87 2.88 -13.42 -6.26
CA GLN A 87 3.71 -13.15 -5.09
C GLN A 87 4.19 -11.71 -5.12
N VAL A 88 4.32 -11.14 -3.96
CA VAL A 88 4.98 -9.84 -3.78
C VAL A 88 6.48 -10.10 -3.70
N ASP A 89 7.22 -9.53 -4.65
CA ASP A 89 8.67 -9.76 -4.78
C ASP A 89 9.48 -8.77 -3.93
N ALA A 90 9.02 -7.51 -3.85
CA ALA A 90 9.67 -6.46 -3.07
C ALA A 90 8.69 -5.38 -2.63
N VAL A 91 8.95 -4.80 -1.47
CA VAL A 91 8.22 -3.65 -0.92
C VAL A 91 9.22 -2.67 -0.34
N ALA A 92 9.05 -1.38 -0.63
CA ALA A 92 9.90 -0.32 -0.10
C ALA A 92 9.08 0.94 0.17
N VAL A 93 9.33 1.60 1.30
CA VAL A 93 8.81 2.94 1.55
C VAL A 93 9.62 3.93 0.72
N GLU A 94 8.94 4.68 -0.14
CA GLU A 94 9.55 5.79 -0.86
C GLU A 94 9.84 6.90 0.15
N GLN A 95 11.13 7.26 0.30
CA GLN A 95 11.50 8.35 1.19
C GLN A 95 10.93 9.65 0.65
N THR A 96 9.92 10.17 1.34
CA THR A 96 9.53 11.56 1.16
C THR A 96 10.67 12.44 1.67
N TYR A 97 11.22 13.27 0.78
CA TYR A 97 12.17 14.30 1.16
C TYR A 97 11.56 15.16 2.28
N ARG A 98 12.13 15.08 3.46
CA ARG A 98 11.76 15.94 4.59
C ARG A 98 12.69 17.15 4.55
N PRO A 99 12.23 18.34 4.14
CA PRO A 99 13.08 19.52 4.09
C PRO A 99 13.62 19.81 5.50
N PRO A 100 14.88 20.31 5.62
CA PRO A 100 15.42 20.78 6.86
C PRO A 100 14.50 21.84 7.51
N PRO A 101 14.51 21.97 8.84
CA PRO A 101 13.71 23.00 9.53
C PRO A 101 14.01 24.39 8.93
N GLY A 102 12.97 25.09 8.47
CA GLY A 102 13.07 26.43 7.86
C GLY A 102 13.07 26.48 6.33
N GLN A 103 13.09 25.35 5.62
CA GLN A 103 12.84 25.34 4.17
C GLN A 103 11.38 25.00 3.87
N GLN A 104 10.76 25.81 3.00
CA GLN A 104 9.41 25.53 2.53
C GLN A 104 9.39 24.25 1.70
N ARG A 105 8.44 23.37 2.00
CA ARG A 105 8.18 22.16 1.21
C ARG A 105 7.87 22.60 -0.23
N PRO A 106 8.51 21.97 -1.26
CA PRO A 106 7.97 22.11 -2.62
C PRO A 106 6.49 21.73 -2.60
N PRO A 107 5.62 22.37 -3.39
CA PRO A 107 4.23 21.98 -3.47
C PRO A 107 4.16 20.52 -3.82
N ALA A 108 3.78 19.67 -2.88
CA ALA A 108 3.39 18.31 -3.17
C ALA A 108 2.15 18.40 -4.06
N GLU A 109 2.10 17.60 -5.13
CA GLU A 109 0.84 17.41 -5.84
C GLU A 109 -0.25 17.13 -4.80
N PRO A 110 -1.40 17.79 -4.90
CA PRO A 110 -2.44 17.67 -3.88
C PRO A 110 -2.93 16.21 -3.87
N ALA A 111 -2.37 15.43 -2.93
CA ALA A 111 -3.08 14.26 -2.49
C ALA A 111 -4.38 14.77 -1.85
N PRO A 112 -5.55 14.19 -2.16
CA PRO A 112 -6.77 14.53 -1.44
C PRO A 112 -6.47 14.29 0.05
N GLU A 113 -6.36 15.38 0.77
CA GLU A 113 -5.98 15.38 2.18
C GLU A 113 -7.10 14.69 2.97
N LEU A 114 -6.84 13.49 3.39
CA LEU A 114 -7.51 12.93 4.56
C LEU A 114 -7.01 13.77 5.73
N PHE A 115 -7.82 14.71 6.14
CA PHE A 115 -7.49 15.73 7.13
C PHE A 115 -6.81 15.11 8.35
N GLY A 116 -5.52 15.39 8.53
CA GLY A 116 -4.73 14.98 9.68
C GLY A 116 -4.12 13.58 9.64
N ALA A 117 -4.39 12.77 8.64
CA ALA A 117 -3.79 11.43 8.53
C ALA A 117 -2.36 11.48 7.98
N ARG A 118 -1.44 10.75 8.60
CA ARG A 118 -0.12 10.50 8.03
C ARG A 118 -0.27 9.55 6.84
N THR A 119 0.27 9.95 5.68
CA THR A 119 0.29 9.12 4.48
C THR A 119 1.72 8.89 4.04
N ASP A 120 2.10 7.63 3.87
CA ASP A 120 3.39 7.21 3.35
C ASP A 120 3.22 6.63 1.95
N THR A 121 4.22 6.82 1.09
CA THR A 121 4.24 6.24 -0.25
C THR A 121 5.07 4.97 -0.25
N VAL A 122 4.50 3.89 -0.77
CA VAL A 122 5.12 2.56 -0.83
C VAL A 122 5.20 2.09 -2.27
N LEU A 123 6.39 1.64 -2.67
CA LEU A 123 6.60 0.93 -3.93
C LEU A 123 6.46 -0.57 -3.70
N VAL A 124 5.63 -1.22 -4.50
CA VAL A 124 5.45 -2.67 -4.48
C VAL A 124 5.76 -3.24 -5.85
N VAL A 125 6.64 -4.24 -5.88
CA VAL A 125 6.90 -5.04 -7.07
C VAL A 125 6.35 -6.43 -6.82
N ALA A 126 5.56 -6.93 -7.76
CA ALA A 126 4.95 -8.24 -7.66
C ALA A 126 4.92 -8.93 -9.01
N THR A 127 4.83 -10.24 -9.00
CA THR A 127 4.70 -11.08 -10.20
C THR A 127 3.49 -11.99 -10.05
N SER A 128 2.66 -12.07 -11.06
CA SER A 128 1.55 -13.02 -11.10
C SER A 128 1.56 -13.84 -12.39
N ILE A 129 1.06 -15.06 -12.27
CA ILE A 129 0.84 -15.99 -13.38
C ILE A 129 -0.67 -16.21 -13.48
N SER A 130 -1.26 -15.88 -14.62
CA SER A 130 -2.69 -16.01 -14.87
C SER A 130 -2.93 -17.09 -15.92
N GLU A 131 -3.85 -17.98 -15.60
CA GLU A 131 -4.41 -18.99 -16.50
C GLU A 131 -5.87 -18.63 -16.77
N ASN A 132 -6.24 -18.50 -18.04
CA ASN A 132 -7.59 -18.20 -18.44
C ASN A 132 -8.19 -19.38 -19.19
N ALA A 133 -9.49 -19.61 -19.05
CA ALA A 133 -10.19 -20.61 -19.84
C ALA A 133 -10.04 -20.31 -21.35
N GLY A 134 -9.58 -21.31 -22.10
CA GLY A 134 -9.38 -21.18 -23.56
C GLY A 134 -8.01 -20.65 -24.00
N THR A 135 -7.07 -20.47 -23.09
CA THR A 135 -5.67 -20.16 -23.44
C THR A 135 -4.76 -21.32 -23.09
N ASP A 136 -3.95 -21.80 -24.05
CA ASP A 136 -3.07 -22.95 -23.86
C ASP A 136 -1.81 -22.63 -23.04
N LYS A 137 -1.54 -21.36 -22.73
CA LYS A 137 -0.32 -20.96 -22.05
C LYS A 137 -0.60 -19.97 -20.92
N PRO A 138 -0.05 -20.21 -19.71
CA PRO A 138 -0.06 -19.25 -18.64
C PRO A 138 0.59 -17.92 -19.04
N ARG A 139 0.02 -16.81 -18.58
CA ARG A 139 0.55 -15.47 -18.82
C ARG A 139 1.16 -14.90 -17.55
N THR A 140 2.44 -14.54 -17.62
CA THR A 140 3.12 -13.86 -16.52
C THR A 140 2.91 -12.36 -16.64
N VAL A 141 2.50 -11.72 -15.55
CA VAL A 141 2.33 -10.28 -15.45
C VAL A 141 3.23 -9.78 -14.31
N ARG A 142 4.03 -8.76 -14.61
CA ARG A 142 4.82 -8.03 -13.61
C ARG A 142 4.09 -6.75 -13.24
N TRP A 143 3.95 -6.54 -11.94
CA TRP A 143 3.29 -5.38 -11.36
C TRP A 143 4.33 -4.48 -10.72
N THR A 144 4.28 -3.20 -11.01
CA THR A 144 5.00 -2.17 -10.28
C THR A 144 3.98 -1.14 -9.85
N LEU A 145 3.72 -1.06 -8.56
CA LEU A 145 2.65 -0.24 -7.99
C LEU A 145 3.24 0.77 -7.01
N ARG A 146 2.79 2.00 -7.11
CA ARG A 146 2.98 3.02 -6.08
C ARG A 146 1.69 3.16 -5.30
N LEU A 147 1.74 2.88 -4.00
CA LEU A 147 0.60 2.92 -3.10
C LEU A 147 0.76 4.05 -2.10
N GLY A 148 -0.30 4.84 -1.89
CA GLY A 148 -0.41 5.71 -0.72
C GLY A 148 -1.02 4.91 0.42
N VAL A 149 -0.33 4.82 1.55
CA VAL A 149 -0.80 4.15 2.76
C VAL A 149 -1.05 5.21 3.82
N SER A 150 -2.29 5.34 4.27
CA SER A 150 -2.72 6.33 5.27
C SER A 150 -3.02 5.65 6.59
N ASP A 151 -2.47 6.21 7.66
CA ASP A 151 -2.77 5.80 9.04
C ASP A 151 -4.05 6.51 9.50
N ILE A 152 -5.11 5.75 9.67
CA ILE A 152 -6.41 6.22 10.17
C ILE A 152 -6.69 5.52 11.49
N ASP A 153 -6.53 6.24 12.59
CA ASP A 153 -6.78 5.73 13.94
C ASP A 153 -6.04 4.39 14.24
N GLY A 154 -4.79 4.28 13.76
CA GLY A 154 -3.96 3.09 13.92
C GLY A 154 -4.26 1.95 12.93
N LYS A 155 -5.09 2.20 11.93
CA LYS A 155 -5.31 1.30 10.79
C LYS A 155 -4.62 1.84 9.54
N PHE A 156 -3.82 1.01 8.91
CA PHE A 156 -3.12 1.35 7.67
C PHE A 156 -3.98 0.96 6.46
N LEU A 157 -4.51 1.97 5.76
CA LEU A 157 -5.43 1.80 4.63
C LEU A 157 -4.83 2.40 3.35
N ILE A 158 -5.15 1.81 2.22
CA ILE A 158 -4.69 2.29 0.91
C ILE A 158 -5.55 3.46 0.46
N SER A 159 -4.92 4.63 0.30
CA SER A 159 -5.59 5.87 -0.13
C SER A 159 -5.31 6.23 -1.59
N ARG A 160 -4.27 5.64 -2.18
CA ARG A 160 -3.87 5.87 -3.57
C ARG A 160 -3.31 4.61 -4.21
N LEU A 161 -3.60 4.41 -5.49
CA LEU A 161 -3.07 3.34 -6.32
C LEU A 161 -2.63 3.91 -7.66
N GLU A 162 -1.33 3.82 -7.96
CA GLU A 162 -0.76 4.25 -9.24
C GLU A 162 0.08 3.10 -9.83
N PRO A 163 -0.30 2.54 -10.99
CA PRO A 163 0.56 1.60 -11.70
C PRO A 163 1.72 2.36 -12.36
N ILE A 164 2.94 1.89 -12.15
CA ILE A 164 4.15 2.42 -12.79
C ILE A 164 4.43 1.57 -14.03
N ARG A 165 4.51 2.21 -15.18
CA ARG A 165 4.82 1.58 -16.49
C ARG A 165 6.30 1.68 -16.81
#